data_8dead44739c905e6ecca946a99b9f622
#
_entry.id   8dead44739c905e6ecca946a99b9f622
#
_cell.length_a   1.000
_cell.length_b   1.000
_cell.length_c   1.000
_cell.angle_alpha   90.00
_cell.angle_beta   90.00
_cell.angle_gamma   90.00
#
_symmetry.space_group_name_H-M   'P 1'
#
loop_
_entity.id
_entity.type
_entity.pdbx_description
1 polymer ?
#
loop_
_entity_poly.entity_id
_entity_poly.type
_entity_poly.pdbx_seq_one_letter_code
_entity_poly.pdbx_strand_id
1 'polypeptide(L)'
;MIGMFSALRLILQRELLLSLRRPDQLLQPLVFFLIVTTLFPLALSPQLSLLRDMAPGVLWVAALLSSLLSLDALFRGDAEDGTLEQLALSGQALSVIVVGKTVAHWLVSGAALVVMSPLVAIALGIPLAAFPTMLASLALGTFTLSWLGAIGAGLTVGLRRGSVLLSLIVLPLAMPLLIFGANATDRAIAGVNPAGAMYFLAALCVFTATLAPFAATAALRITLE
;
A
#
# COMPACT_ATOMS: atom_id res chain seq x y z
N MET A 1 6.14 -28.98 15.75
CA MET A 1 5.66 -27.58 15.66
C MET A 1 6.66 -26.82 14.80
N ILE A 2 6.23 -26.27 13.67
CA ILE A 2 7.07 -25.41 12.82
C ILE A 2 7.29 -24.10 13.59
N GLY A 3 8.54 -23.67 13.71
CA GLY A 3 8.86 -22.42 14.41
C GLY A 3 8.18 -21.22 13.70
N MET A 4 7.82 -20.18 14.47
CA MET A 4 7.13 -18.97 13.97
C MET A 4 7.79 -18.34 12.73
N PHE A 5 9.13 -18.27 12.74
CA PHE A 5 9.90 -17.75 11.59
C PHE A 5 9.79 -18.63 10.33
N SER A 6 9.78 -19.97 10.52
CA SER A 6 9.61 -20.89 9.40
C SER A 6 8.20 -20.80 8.80
N ALA A 7 7.18 -20.65 9.64
CA ALA A 7 5.80 -20.46 9.21
C ALA A 7 5.63 -19.14 8.44
N LEU A 8 6.17 -18.03 8.95
CA LEU A 8 6.15 -16.73 8.28
C LEU A 8 6.83 -16.79 6.90
N ARG A 9 8.00 -17.44 6.82
CA ARG A 9 8.73 -17.61 5.55
C ARG A 9 7.92 -18.42 4.53
N LEU A 10 7.29 -19.50 4.97
CA LEU A 10 6.46 -20.35 4.10
C LEU A 10 5.24 -19.59 3.57
N ILE A 11 4.55 -18.83 4.43
CA ILE A 11 3.42 -18.00 4.04
C ILE A 11 3.88 -16.95 3.02
N LEU A 12 4.97 -16.24 3.31
CA LEU A 12 5.51 -15.21 2.42
C LEU A 12 5.88 -15.80 1.05
N GLN A 13 6.56 -16.94 1.02
CA GLN A 13 6.92 -17.61 -0.23
C GLN A 13 5.68 -18.06 -1.01
N ARG A 14 4.66 -18.63 -0.33
CA ARG A 14 3.39 -19.01 -0.95
C ARG A 14 2.72 -17.80 -1.61
N GLU A 15 2.56 -16.70 -0.87
CA GLU A 15 1.90 -15.49 -1.37
C GLU A 15 2.63 -14.88 -2.58
N LEU A 16 3.97 -14.79 -2.50
CA LEU A 16 4.77 -14.29 -3.63
C LEU A 16 4.66 -15.17 -4.87
N LEU A 17 4.67 -16.50 -4.70
CA LEU A 17 4.50 -17.44 -5.82
C LEU A 17 3.10 -17.35 -6.43
N LEU A 18 2.06 -17.22 -5.59
CA LEU A 18 0.67 -17.06 -6.06
C LEU A 18 0.50 -15.74 -6.82
N SER A 19 1.07 -14.65 -6.31
CA SER A 19 1.03 -13.35 -6.97
C SER A 19 1.70 -13.38 -8.35
N LEU A 20 2.86 -14.04 -8.47
CA LEU A 20 3.54 -14.20 -9.77
C LEU A 20 2.73 -15.03 -10.78
N ARG A 21 1.85 -15.90 -10.31
CA ARG A 21 0.96 -16.71 -11.18
C ARG A 21 -0.32 -15.98 -11.60
N ARG A 22 -0.62 -14.83 -10.96
CA ARG A 22 -1.77 -13.97 -11.28
C ARG A 22 -1.30 -12.58 -11.69
N PRO A 23 -0.70 -12.44 -12.89
CA PRO A 23 -0.09 -11.18 -13.34
C PRO A 23 -1.11 -10.03 -13.46
N ASP A 24 -2.38 -10.34 -13.66
CA ASP A 24 -3.49 -9.40 -13.66
C ASP A 24 -3.58 -8.61 -12.34
N GLN A 25 -3.46 -9.29 -11.21
CA GLN A 25 -3.51 -8.65 -9.88
C GLN A 25 -2.26 -7.79 -9.58
N LEU A 26 -1.12 -8.12 -10.20
CA LEU A 26 0.11 -7.34 -10.09
C LEU A 26 0.08 -6.10 -10.99
N LEU A 27 -0.36 -6.29 -12.23
CA LEU A 27 -0.31 -5.24 -13.24
C LEU A 27 -1.41 -4.20 -13.06
N GLN A 28 -2.58 -4.58 -12.56
CA GLN A 28 -3.72 -3.68 -12.43
C GLN A 28 -3.40 -2.41 -11.61
N PRO A 29 -2.81 -2.47 -10.39
CA PRO A 29 -2.44 -1.27 -9.64
C PRO A 29 -1.37 -0.45 -10.33
N LEU A 30 -0.38 -1.09 -10.99
CA LEU A 30 0.69 -0.41 -11.70
C LEU A 30 0.19 0.32 -12.94
N VAL A 31 -0.64 -0.34 -13.73
CA VAL A 31 -1.27 0.27 -14.92
C VAL A 31 -2.16 1.43 -14.48
N PHE A 32 -2.95 1.26 -13.41
CA PHE A 32 -3.78 2.32 -12.88
C PHE A 32 -2.93 3.52 -12.41
N PHE A 33 -1.84 3.28 -11.70
CA PHE A 33 -0.88 4.31 -11.29
C PHE A 33 -0.34 5.09 -12.48
N LEU A 34 0.10 4.40 -13.54
CA LEU A 34 0.60 5.03 -14.75
C LEU A 34 -0.50 5.81 -15.49
N ILE A 35 -1.70 5.25 -15.59
CA ILE A 35 -2.84 5.94 -16.23
C ILE A 35 -3.15 7.24 -15.49
N VAL A 36 -3.35 7.19 -14.18
CA VAL A 36 -3.67 8.38 -13.39
C VAL A 36 -2.58 9.43 -13.54
N THR A 37 -1.32 9.05 -13.37
CA THR A 37 -0.19 10.00 -13.46
C THR A 37 0.04 10.58 -14.85
N THR A 38 -0.37 9.89 -15.91
CA THR A 38 -0.28 10.40 -17.31
C THR A 38 -1.50 11.25 -17.69
N LEU A 39 -2.68 10.94 -17.16
CA LEU A 39 -3.89 11.70 -17.46
C LEU A 39 -3.85 13.12 -16.87
N PHE A 40 -3.25 13.32 -15.69
CA PHE A 40 -3.15 14.64 -15.06
C PHE A 40 -2.42 15.66 -15.95
N PRO A 41 -1.20 15.38 -16.45
CA PRO A 41 -0.52 16.28 -17.39
C PRO A 41 -1.34 16.58 -18.65
N LEU A 42 -2.03 15.59 -19.19
CA LEU A 42 -2.85 15.75 -20.39
C LEU A 42 -4.10 16.60 -20.15
N ALA A 43 -4.68 16.50 -18.96
CA ALA A 43 -5.91 17.23 -18.60
C ALA A 43 -5.67 18.68 -18.21
N LEU A 44 -4.52 19.02 -17.64
CA LEU A 44 -4.29 20.32 -17.02
C LEU A 44 -3.59 21.30 -17.95
N SER A 45 -2.37 21.05 -18.34
CA SER A 45 -1.59 21.89 -19.24
C SER A 45 -0.21 21.27 -19.53
N PRO A 46 0.36 21.48 -20.73
CA PRO A 46 1.73 21.06 -21.02
C PRO A 46 2.83 21.95 -20.39
N GLN A 47 2.47 22.94 -19.53
CA GLN A 47 3.45 23.80 -18.89
C GLN A 47 4.22 23.06 -17.79
N LEU A 48 5.52 22.90 -17.98
CA LEU A 48 6.39 22.09 -17.11
C LEU A 48 6.44 22.63 -15.67
N SER A 49 6.33 23.93 -15.47
CA SER A 49 6.30 24.56 -14.13
C SER A 49 5.07 24.11 -13.34
N LEU A 50 3.89 24.20 -13.94
CA LEU A 50 2.63 23.80 -13.30
C LEU A 50 2.61 22.30 -12.99
N LEU A 51 3.10 21.48 -13.93
CA LEU A 51 3.22 20.04 -13.71
C LEU A 51 4.12 19.70 -12.52
N ARG A 52 5.26 20.39 -12.39
CA ARG A 52 6.20 20.19 -11.31
C ARG A 52 5.61 20.57 -9.95
N ASP A 53 4.86 21.66 -9.88
CA ASP A 53 4.21 22.14 -8.64
C ASP A 53 3.12 21.15 -8.17
N MET A 54 2.44 20.49 -9.11
CA MET A 54 1.40 19.52 -8.80
C MET A 54 1.92 18.09 -8.62
N ALA A 55 3.13 17.80 -9.09
CA ALA A 55 3.70 16.45 -9.16
C ALA A 55 3.65 15.68 -7.82
N PRO A 56 4.00 16.29 -6.66
CA PRO A 56 3.93 15.58 -5.38
C PRO A 56 2.52 15.08 -5.05
N GLY A 57 1.52 15.95 -5.26
CA GLY A 57 0.11 15.62 -5.01
C GLY A 57 -0.39 14.53 -5.96
N VAL A 58 -0.14 14.69 -7.26
CA VAL A 58 -0.55 13.72 -8.30
C VAL A 58 0.06 12.35 -8.03
N LEU A 59 1.36 12.30 -7.74
CA LEU A 59 2.09 11.07 -7.44
C LEU A 59 1.48 10.33 -6.24
N TRP A 60 1.24 11.07 -5.16
CA TRP A 60 0.71 10.51 -3.91
C TRP A 60 -0.76 10.08 -4.02
N VAL A 61 -1.60 10.85 -4.70
CA VAL A 61 -3.00 10.47 -4.97
C VAL A 61 -3.04 9.21 -5.83
N ALA A 62 -2.23 9.16 -6.89
CA ALA A 62 -2.15 7.98 -7.75
C ALA A 62 -1.65 6.74 -6.98
N ALA A 63 -0.63 6.88 -6.13
CA ALA A 63 -0.11 5.79 -5.30
C ALA A 63 -1.15 5.30 -4.29
N LEU A 64 -1.90 6.21 -3.65
CA LEU A 64 -2.97 5.86 -2.71
C LEU A 64 -4.10 5.09 -3.40
N LEU A 65 -4.59 5.61 -4.51
CA LEU A 65 -5.70 4.97 -5.24
C LEU A 65 -5.28 3.59 -5.80
N SER A 66 -4.05 3.48 -6.32
CA SER A 66 -3.50 2.21 -6.79
C SER A 66 -3.33 1.19 -5.65
N SER A 67 -2.88 1.64 -4.48
CA SER A 67 -2.78 0.78 -3.29
C SER A 67 -4.16 0.30 -2.83
N LEU A 68 -5.18 1.17 -2.82
CA LEU A 68 -6.55 0.77 -2.47
C LEU A 68 -7.11 -0.31 -3.39
N LEU A 69 -6.79 -0.21 -4.68
CA LEU A 69 -7.23 -1.20 -5.66
C LEU A 69 -6.64 -2.59 -5.38
N SER A 70 -5.38 -2.66 -4.94
CA SER A 70 -4.72 -3.93 -4.61
C SER A 70 -5.14 -4.51 -3.26
N LEU A 71 -5.53 -3.64 -2.30
CA LEU A 71 -5.89 -4.06 -0.95
C LEU A 71 -7.16 -4.91 -0.89
N ASP A 72 -8.09 -4.73 -1.82
CA ASP A 72 -9.32 -5.53 -1.90
C ASP A 72 -9.03 -7.02 -2.12
N ALA A 73 -7.96 -7.34 -2.83
CA ALA A 73 -7.54 -8.71 -3.11
C ALA A 73 -6.84 -9.40 -1.92
N LEU A 74 -6.43 -8.68 -0.88
CA LEU A 74 -5.55 -9.17 0.19
C LEU A 74 -6.06 -10.44 0.90
N PHE A 75 -7.35 -10.47 1.23
CA PHE A 75 -7.98 -11.62 1.89
C PHE A 75 -9.14 -12.21 1.09
N ARG A 76 -9.67 -11.47 0.10
CA ARG A 76 -10.87 -11.85 -0.64
C ARG A 76 -10.73 -13.15 -1.37
N GLY A 77 -9.64 -13.36 -2.11
CA GLY A 77 -9.43 -14.59 -2.87
C GLY A 77 -9.40 -15.84 -1.97
N ASP A 78 -8.66 -15.75 -0.85
CA ASP A 78 -8.59 -16.86 0.10
C ASP A 78 -9.91 -17.09 0.85
N ALA A 79 -10.75 -16.07 1.00
CA ALA A 79 -12.08 -16.22 1.60
C ALA A 79 -13.07 -16.88 0.60
N GLU A 80 -13.02 -16.49 -0.67
CA GLU A 80 -13.91 -17.02 -1.72
C GLU A 80 -13.62 -18.48 -2.03
N ASP A 81 -12.38 -18.94 -1.92
CA ASP A 81 -11.97 -20.33 -2.15
C ASP A 81 -11.89 -21.19 -0.87
N GLY A 82 -12.23 -20.64 0.31
CA GLY A 82 -12.21 -21.33 1.59
C GLY A 82 -10.81 -21.56 2.17
N THR A 83 -9.76 -21.02 1.54
CA THR A 83 -8.38 -21.17 2.01
C THR A 83 -8.16 -20.43 3.31
N LEU A 84 -8.87 -19.30 3.52
CA LEU A 84 -8.73 -18.47 4.73
C LEU A 84 -9.15 -19.24 5.99
N GLU A 85 -10.26 -19.98 5.93
CA GLU A 85 -10.74 -20.86 7.02
C GLU A 85 -9.75 -22.01 7.26
N GLN A 86 -9.24 -22.63 6.20
CA GLN A 86 -8.23 -23.70 6.33
C GLN A 86 -6.95 -23.21 6.99
N LEU A 87 -6.50 -22.00 6.63
CA LEU A 87 -5.34 -21.37 7.27
C LEU A 87 -5.62 -21.07 8.74
N ALA A 88 -6.80 -20.58 9.09
CA ALA A 88 -7.20 -20.33 10.48
C ALA A 88 -7.23 -21.63 11.31
N LEU A 89 -7.62 -22.76 10.73
CA LEU A 89 -7.66 -24.09 11.35
C LEU A 89 -6.30 -24.81 11.35
N SER A 90 -5.28 -24.30 10.67
CA SER A 90 -3.98 -24.95 10.48
C SER A 90 -3.13 -25.10 11.75
N GLY A 91 -3.60 -24.58 12.92
CA GLY A 91 -2.85 -24.55 14.18
C GLY A 91 -1.73 -23.50 14.22
N GLN A 92 -1.58 -22.69 13.16
CA GLN A 92 -0.69 -21.53 13.17
C GLN A 92 -1.41 -20.31 13.76
N ALA A 93 -0.66 -19.43 14.42
CA ALA A 93 -1.25 -18.19 14.92
C ALA A 93 -1.75 -17.33 13.74
N LEU A 94 -3.03 -16.94 13.77
CA LEU A 94 -3.65 -16.11 12.72
C LEU A 94 -2.87 -14.80 12.49
N SER A 95 -2.24 -14.26 13.54
CA SER A 95 -1.37 -13.07 13.42
C SER A 95 -0.16 -13.31 12.51
N VAL A 96 0.42 -14.51 12.50
CA VAL A 96 1.55 -14.85 11.60
C VAL A 96 1.07 -14.89 10.15
N ILE A 97 -0.13 -15.39 9.93
CA ILE A 97 -0.75 -15.43 8.59
C ILE A 97 -1.00 -13.99 8.10
N VAL A 98 -1.62 -13.15 8.93
CA VAL A 98 -1.87 -11.73 8.61
C VAL A 98 -0.57 -10.99 8.30
N VAL A 99 0.45 -11.14 9.14
CA VAL A 99 1.76 -10.50 8.91
C VAL A 99 2.37 -10.96 7.58
N GLY A 100 2.39 -12.27 7.33
CA GLY A 100 2.94 -12.83 6.09
C GLY A 100 2.24 -12.32 4.84
N LYS A 101 0.90 -12.30 4.85
CA LYS A 101 0.09 -11.80 3.73
C LYS A 101 0.27 -10.29 3.52
N THR A 102 0.26 -9.49 4.59
CA THR A 102 0.42 -8.02 4.48
C THR A 102 1.81 -7.63 3.96
N VAL A 103 2.87 -8.30 4.45
CA VAL A 103 4.23 -8.06 3.95
C VAL A 103 4.37 -8.50 2.49
N ALA A 104 3.82 -9.67 2.12
CA ALA A 104 3.80 -10.12 0.73
C ALA A 104 3.06 -9.13 -0.18
N HIS A 105 1.88 -8.66 0.25
CA HIS A 105 1.11 -7.65 -0.47
C HIS A 105 1.93 -6.37 -0.70
N TRP A 106 2.60 -5.86 0.33
CA TRP A 106 3.45 -4.68 0.16
C TRP A 106 4.60 -4.91 -0.82
N LEU A 107 5.28 -6.06 -0.74
CA LEU A 107 6.39 -6.39 -1.66
C LEU A 107 5.92 -6.44 -3.11
N VAL A 108 4.72 -6.95 -3.35
CA VAL A 108 4.15 -7.16 -4.68
C VAL A 108 3.53 -5.88 -5.24
N SER A 109 2.79 -5.13 -4.43
CA SER A 109 2.06 -3.93 -4.84
C SER A 109 2.81 -2.65 -4.45
N GLY A 110 3.02 -2.39 -3.16
CA GLY A 110 3.61 -1.16 -2.67
C GLY A 110 5.04 -0.94 -3.15
N ALA A 111 5.92 -1.95 -3.03
CA ALA A 111 7.29 -1.85 -3.50
C ALA A 111 7.38 -1.70 -5.03
N ALA A 112 6.47 -2.34 -5.77
CA ALA A 112 6.41 -2.18 -7.22
C ALA A 112 6.03 -0.73 -7.61
N LEU A 113 5.11 -0.08 -6.89
CA LEU A 113 4.78 1.34 -7.08
C LEU A 113 6.00 2.23 -6.79
N VAL A 114 6.75 1.95 -5.71
CA VAL A 114 7.98 2.68 -5.38
C VAL A 114 9.03 2.53 -6.49
N VAL A 115 9.20 1.33 -7.05
CA VAL A 115 10.14 1.08 -8.16
C VAL A 115 9.71 1.78 -9.45
N MET A 116 8.40 1.88 -9.71
CA MET A 116 7.86 2.57 -10.89
C MET A 116 7.85 4.10 -10.74
N SER A 117 7.84 4.62 -9.51
CA SER A 117 7.70 6.06 -9.25
C SER A 117 8.80 6.95 -9.87
N PRO A 118 10.09 6.53 -10.03
CA PRO A 118 11.10 7.34 -10.72
C PRO A 118 10.73 7.64 -12.18
N LEU A 119 10.14 6.67 -12.87
CA LEU A 119 9.68 6.88 -14.25
C LEU A 119 8.64 8.01 -14.33
N VAL A 120 7.67 7.96 -13.43
CA VAL A 120 6.62 8.98 -13.32
C VAL A 120 7.21 10.32 -12.87
N ALA A 121 8.14 10.32 -11.92
CA ALA A 121 8.80 11.52 -11.41
C ALA A 121 9.54 12.27 -12.52
N ILE A 122 10.25 11.56 -13.39
CA ILE A 122 10.92 12.14 -14.57
C ILE A 122 9.88 12.77 -15.51
N ALA A 123 8.80 12.06 -15.80
CA ALA A 123 7.74 12.54 -16.69
C ALA A 123 7.04 13.80 -16.13
N LEU A 124 6.91 13.93 -14.82
CA LEU A 124 6.34 15.09 -14.13
C LEU A 124 7.36 16.22 -13.86
N GLY A 125 8.62 16.06 -14.27
CA GLY A 125 9.66 17.07 -14.10
C GLY A 125 10.19 17.23 -12.67
N ILE A 126 10.05 16.22 -11.82
CA ILE A 126 10.63 16.22 -10.46
C ILE A 126 12.15 16.17 -10.56
N PRO A 127 12.91 17.06 -9.90
CA PRO A 127 14.35 17.07 -9.95
C PRO A 127 14.96 15.84 -9.25
N LEU A 128 16.05 15.30 -9.79
CA LEU A 128 16.75 14.12 -9.26
C LEU A 128 17.11 14.25 -7.78
N ALA A 129 17.43 15.47 -7.32
CA ALA A 129 17.75 15.74 -5.92
C ALA A 129 16.61 15.41 -4.95
N ALA A 130 15.35 15.42 -5.41
CA ALA A 130 14.18 15.08 -4.59
C ALA A 130 13.88 13.58 -4.56
N PHE A 131 14.46 12.76 -5.44
CA PHE A 131 14.17 11.32 -5.58
C PHE A 131 14.39 10.54 -4.28
N PRO A 132 15.48 10.70 -3.53
CA PRO A 132 15.67 9.93 -2.30
C PRO A 132 14.54 10.16 -1.29
N THR A 133 14.11 11.42 -1.10
CA THR A 133 13.00 11.77 -0.20
C THR A 133 11.68 11.23 -0.73
N MET A 134 11.41 11.38 -2.01
CA MET A 134 10.20 10.86 -2.66
C MET A 134 10.11 9.34 -2.51
N LEU A 135 11.17 8.60 -2.84
CA LEU A 135 11.19 7.14 -2.72
C LEU A 135 11.02 6.68 -1.28
N ALA A 136 11.73 7.30 -0.33
CA ALA A 136 11.63 6.97 1.07
C ALA A 136 10.22 7.27 1.63
N SER A 137 9.64 8.43 1.27
CA SER A 137 8.28 8.78 1.69
C SER A 137 7.24 7.82 1.12
N LEU A 138 7.32 7.46 -0.16
CA LEU A 138 6.45 6.48 -0.80
C LEU A 138 6.62 5.08 -0.19
N ALA A 139 7.85 4.65 0.10
CA ALA A 139 8.10 3.36 0.73
C ALA A 139 7.44 3.28 2.12
N LEU A 140 7.65 4.29 2.97
CA LEU A 140 7.02 4.39 4.29
C LEU A 140 5.50 4.45 4.18
N GLY A 141 4.98 5.28 3.27
CA GLY A 141 3.55 5.48 3.10
C GLY A 141 2.83 4.26 2.54
N THR A 142 3.34 3.62 1.49
CA THR A 142 2.73 2.41 0.91
C THR A 142 2.81 1.23 1.88
N PHE A 143 3.89 1.13 2.67
CA PHE A 143 4.00 0.12 3.72
C PHE A 143 2.93 0.34 4.80
N THR A 144 2.77 1.57 5.25
CA THR A 144 1.72 1.94 6.22
C THR A 144 0.32 1.69 5.66
N LEU A 145 0.08 2.03 4.38
CA LEU A 145 -1.19 1.75 3.69
C LEU A 145 -1.52 0.25 3.64
N SER A 146 -0.53 -0.61 3.42
CA SER A 146 -0.74 -2.06 3.43
C SER A 146 -1.20 -2.55 4.79
N TRP A 147 -0.68 -1.99 5.89
CA TRP A 147 -1.13 -2.32 7.25
C TRP A 147 -2.52 -1.78 7.57
N LEU A 148 -2.80 -0.52 7.24
CA LEU A 148 -4.15 0.06 7.41
C LEU A 148 -5.18 -0.69 6.56
N GLY A 149 -4.78 -1.03 5.33
CA GLY A 149 -5.59 -1.81 4.42
C GLY A 149 -5.87 -3.22 4.92
N ALA A 150 -4.91 -3.88 5.58
CA ALA A 150 -5.11 -5.20 6.18
C ALA A 150 -6.20 -5.18 7.27
N ILE A 151 -6.28 -4.11 8.07
CA ILE A 151 -7.37 -3.94 9.03
C ILE A 151 -8.71 -3.82 8.30
N GLY A 152 -8.78 -2.90 7.33
CA GLY A 152 -10.00 -2.67 6.54
C GLY A 152 -10.43 -3.91 5.77
N ALA A 153 -9.51 -4.61 5.11
CA ALA A 153 -9.79 -5.84 4.38
C ALA A 153 -10.29 -6.96 5.31
N GLY A 154 -9.68 -7.09 6.50
CA GLY A 154 -10.12 -8.06 7.51
C GLY A 154 -11.56 -7.81 8.00
N LEU A 155 -11.96 -6.52 8.14
CA LEU A 155 -13.32 -6.16 8.55
C LEU A 155 -14.37 -6.33 7.45
N THR A 156 -13.95 -6.35 6.19
CA THR A 156 -14.88 -6.28 5.04
C THR A 156 -14.91 -7.53 4.18
N VAL A 157 -14.03 -8.51 4.43
CA VAL A 157 -13.84 -9.70 3.58
C VAL A 157 -15.10 -10.55 3.42
N GLY A 158 -15.95 -10.66 4.46
CA GLY A 158 -17.21 -11.40 4.43
C GLY A 158 -18.41 -10.64 3.83
N LEU A 159 -18.23 -9.39 3.41
CA LEU A 159 -19.34 -8.53 3.02
C LEU A 159 -19.51 -8.46 1.49
N ARG A 160 -20.76 -8.51 1.01
CA ARG A 160 -21.09 -8.41 -0.42
C ARG A 160 -20.56 -7.13 -1.11
N ARG A 161 -20.41 -6.02 -0.36
CA ARG A 161 -19.88 -4.72 -0.85
C ARG A 161 -18.59 -4.37 -0.12
N GLY A 162 -17.75 -5.35 0.20
CA GLY A 162 -16.54 -5.17 0.97
C GLY A 162 -15.59 -4.14 0.40
N SER A 163 -15.38 -4.10 -0.92
CA SER A 163 -14.48 -3.15 -1.60
C SER A 163 -14.86 -1.68 -1.36
N VAL A 164 -16.15 -1.36 -1.40
CA VAL A 164 -16.63 0.01 -1.15
C VAL A 164 -16.41 0.40 0.31
N LEU A 165 -16.73 -0.53 1.23
CA LEU A 165 -16.54 -0.30 2.65
C LEU A 165 -15.06 -0.21 3.02
N LEU A 166 -14.21 -1.05 2.41
CA LEU A 166 -12.75 -0.97 2.56
C LEU A 166 -12.25 0.44 2.22
N SER A 167 -12.61 0.95 1.05
CA SER A 167 -12.22 2.29 0.62
C SER A 167 -12.73 3.37 1.58
N LEU A 168 -13.96 3.25 2.05
CA LEU A 168 -14.57 4.22 2.97
C LEU A 168 -13.86 4.24 4.34
N ILE A 169 -13.35 3.11 4.80
CA ILE A 169 -12.60 3.01 6.07
C ILE A 169 -11.15 3.49 5.87
N VAL A 170 -10.48 3.04 4.80
CA VAL A 170 -9.05 3.28 4.62
C VAL A 170 -8.76 4.71 4.15
N LEU A 171 -9.61 5.32 3.30
CA LEU A 171 -9.37 6.66 2.76
C LEU A 171 -9.16 7.73 3.86
N PRO A 172 -10.05 7.86 4.87
CA PRO A 172 -9.82 8.84 5.94
C PRO A 172 -8.54 8.59 6.74
N LEU A 173 -8.21 7.30 6.99
CA LEU A 173 -6.99 6.92 7.70
C LEU A 173 -5.72 7.16 6.89
N ALA A 174 -5.83 7.16 5.56
CA ALA A 174 -4.73 7.42 4.64
C ALA A 174 -4.48 8.93 4.39
N MET A 175 -5.41 9.81 4.75
CA MET A 175 -5.27 11.27 4.56
C MET A 175 -3.97 11.83 5.16
N PRO A 176 -3.57 11.50 6.41
CA PRO A 176 -2.30 11.98 6.95
C PRO A 176 -1.10 11.51 6.13
N LEU A 177 -1.12 10.27 5.61
CA LEU A 177 -0.05 9.74 4.77
C LEU A 177 0.09 10.54 3.49
N LEU A 178 -1.03 10.84 2.83
CA LEU A 178 -1.06 11.63 1.61
C LEU A 178 -0.53 13.04 1.86
N ILE A 179 -1.01 13.72 2.91
CA ILE A 179 -0.63 15.09 3.23
C ILE A 179 0.88 15.19 3.53
N PHE A 180 1.38 14.37 4.44
CA PHE A 180 2.79 14.43 4.83
C PHE A 180 3.72 13.84 3.78
N GLY A 181 3.29 12.86 3.01
CA GLY A 181 4.06 12.29 1.93
C GLY A 181 4.23 13.24 0.75
N ALA A 182 3.15 13.89 0.32
CA ALA A 182 3.22 14.93 -0.70
C ALA A 182 4.06 16.12 -0.21
N ASN A 183 3.86 16.57 1.04
CA ASN A 183 4.64 17.64 1.63
C ASN A 183 6.14 17.32 1.71
N ALA A 184 6.51 16.09 2.07
CA ALA A 184 7.92 15.68 2.10
C ALA A 184 8.58 15.80 0.71
N THR A 185 7.86 15.36 -0.32
CA THR A 185 8.32 15.42 -1.71
C THR A 185 8.40 16.87 -2.20
N ASP A 186 7.39 17.70 -1.91
CA ASP A 186 7.33 19.12 -2.27
C ASP A 186 8.50 19.90 -1.65
N ARG A 187 8.73 19.72 -0.34
CA ARG A 187 9.86 20.35 0.35
C ARG A 187 11.21 19.95 -0.24
N ALA A 188 11.36 18.69 -0.63
CA ALA A 188 12.59 18.22 -1.29
C ALA A 188 12.78 18.85 -2.67
N ILE A 189 11.71 19.08 -3.43
CA ILE A 189 11.73 19.79 -4.72
C ILE A 189 12.15 21.27 -4.51
N ALA A 190 11.65 21.89 -3.45
CA ALA A 190 11.97 23.26 -3.09
C ALA A 190 13.37 23.43 -2.45
N GLY A 191 14.12 22.35 -2.23
CA GLY A 191 15.42 22.38 -1.52
C GLY A 191 15.30 22.69 -0.03
N VAL A 192 14.10 22.55 0.55
CA VAL A 192 13.82 22.77 1.98
C VAL A 192 13.89 21.44 2.73
N ASN A 193 14.33 21.46 3.98
CA ASN A 193 14.47 20.25 4.80
C ASN A 193 13.12 19.52 4.99
N PRO A 194 12.96 18.26 4.50
CA PRO A 194 11.72 17.48 4.60
C PRO A 194 11.60 16.71 5.92
N ALA A 195 12.57 16.82 6.84
CA ALA A 195 12.72 15.93 8.00
C ALA A 195 11.46 15.84 8.87
N GLY A 196 10.74 16.96 9.10
CA GLY A 196 9.52 16.95 9.91
C GLY A 196 8.43 16.02 9.35
N ALA A 197 8.17 16.13 8.04
CA ALA A 197 7.20 15.26 7.37
C ALA A 197 7.67 13.78 7.34
N MET A 198 8.97 13.57 7.11
CA MET A 198 9.56 12.22 7.11
C MET A 198 9.50 11.55 8.48
N TYR A 199 9.78 12.29 9.57
CA TYR A 199 9.65 11.76 10.93
C TYR A 199 8.21 11.40 11.27
N PHE A 200 7.24 12.19 10.83
CA PHE A 200 5.83 11.87 11.02
C PHE A 200 5.44 10.58 10.28
N LEU A 201 5.84 10.44 9.01
CA LEU A 201 5.60 9.23 8.24
C LEU A 201 6.26 7.99 8.88
N ALA A 202 7.50 8.13 9.34
CA ALA A 202 8.22 7.05 10.01
C ALA A 202 7.54 6.67 11.34
N ALA A 203 7.10 7.63 12.14
CA ALA A 203 6.37 7.38 13.38
C ALA A 203 5.06 6.65 13.12
N LEU A 204 4.30 7.08 12.10
CA LEU A 204 3.05 6.45 11.72
C LEU A 204 3.28 5.03 11.17
N CYS A 205 4.36 4.82 10.42
CA CYS A 205 4.78 3.52 9.92
C CYS A 205 5.08 2.55 11.09
N VAL A 206 5.87 2.97 12.07
CA VAL A 206 6.19 2.16 13.26
C VAL A 206 4.92 1.89 14.07
N PHE A 207 4.09 2.88 14.28
CA PHE A 207 2.82 2.75 15.01
C PHE A 207 1.90 1.72 14.36
N THR A 208 1.70 1.82 13.05
CA THR A 208 0.85 0.87 12.33
C THR A 208 1.46 -0.52 12.24
N ALA A 209 2.77 -0.64 11.98
CA ALA A 209 3.44 -1.94 11.91
C ALA A 209 3.39 -2.71 13.25
N THR A 210 3.31 -1.99 14.38
CA THR A 210 3.20 -2.61 15.71
C THR A 210 1.76 -2.98 16.09
N LEU A 211 0.77 -2.13 15.79
CA LEU A 211 -0.62 -2.33 16.23
C LEU A 211 -1.50 -3.02 15.18
N ALA A 212 -1.28 -2.77 13.90
CA ALA A 212 -2.13 -3.29 12.85
C ALA A 212 -2.17 -4.83 12.76
N PRO A 213 -1.09 -5.59 13.03
CA PRO A 213 -1.16 -7.05 13.06
C PRO A 213 -2.20 -7.58 14.05
N PHE A 214 -2.32 -6.95 15.23
CA PHE A 214 -3.29 -7.34 16.25
C PHE A 214 -4.71 -6.93 15.83
N ALA A 215 -4.87 -5.70 15.36
CA ALA A 215 -6.16 -5.18 14.91
C ALA A 215 -6.71 -5.97 13.70
N ALA A 216 -5.89 -6.26 12.69
CA ALA A 216 -6.29 -7.04 11.53
C ALA A 216 -6.59 -8.50 11.89
N THR A 217 -5.85 -9.08 12.84
CA THR A 217 -6.14 -10.43 13.36
C THR A 217 -7.48 -10.47 14.08
N ALA A 218 -7.77 -9.46 14.91
CA ALA A 218 -9.05 -9.35 15.60
C ALA A 218 -10.21 -9.17 14.60
N ALA A 219 -10.01 -8.32 13.58
CA ALA A 219 -10.97 -8.10 12.50
C ALA A 219 -11.33 -9.39 11.77
N LEU A 220 -10.31 -10.17 11.37
CA LEU A 220 -10.51 -11.45 10.69
C LEU A 220 -11.22 -12.49 11.57
N ARG A 221 -10.93 -12.54 12.88
CA ARG A 221 -11.63 -13.46 13.79
C ARG A 221 -13.11 -13.19 13.84
N ILE A 222 -13.52 -11.93 13.95
CA ILE A 222 -14.94 -11.53 13.97
C ILE A 222 -15.65 -11.93 12.68
N THR A 223 -14.94 -11.94 11.55
CA THR A 223 -15.52 -12.25 10.24
C THR A 223 -15.59 -13.76 9.98
N LEU A 224 -14.73 -14.55 10.62
CA LEU A 224 -14.68 -16.01 10.50
C LEU A 224 -15.57 -16.74 11.52
N GLU A 225 -16.07 -16.09 12.56
CA GLU A 225 -17.05 -16.57 13.53
C GLU A 225 -18.48 -16.37 13.02
#